data_cfa461b0b2c4afd3e11198cf28da2984
#
_entry.id   cfa461b0b2c4afd3e11198cf28da2984
#
_cell.length_a   1.000
_cell.length_b   1.000
_cell.length_c   1.000
_cell.angle_alpha   90.00
_cell.angle_beta   90.00
_cell.angle_gamma   90.00
#
_symmetry.space_group_name_H-M   'P 1'
#
loop_
_entity.id
_entity.type
_entity.pdbx_description
1 polymer ?
#
loop_
_entity_poly.entity_id
_entity_poly.type
_entity_poly.pdbx_seq_one_letter_code
_entity_poly.pdbx_strand_id
1 'polypeptide(L)'
;MNGRAVGNTQGMAVVLLTGASGSIGHMLRHRLRHHELRLTDVEAGDGVEALDVTDGAAVARMCRGVDAIVHLGGIASEGPFEDVLAVNVRGTERVLQAAHETDVRRVVLASSNHAVGLYERGDGRLADDVPARPDSYYGWSKAAMEALGRLYHDRYGLHVVCLRIGTCNERPEHARDLATWLSPDDAGRLVGAALGADGFRIVWGVSANTRRWWSDEGGRAIGYEPRDDAERFKDEVDGPKDEDRLVGGDMVSRPLGV
;
A
#
# COMPACT_ATOMS: atom_id res chain seq x y z
N MET A 1 33.68 -6.27 4.45
CA MET A 1 32.59 -5.78 5.31
C MET A 1 32.68 -4.25 5.32
N ASN A 2 32.03 -3.58 4.39
CA ASN A 2 31.89 -2.13 4.40
C ASN A 2 30.39 -1.82 4.50
N GLY A 3 29.91 -1.76 5.75
CA GLY A 3 28.56 -1.26 6.03
C GLY A 3 28.50 0.22 5.68
N ARG A 4 27.82 0.56 4.59
CA ARG A 4 27.35 1.92 4.39
C ARG A 4 26.38 2.23 5.53
N ALA A 5 26.77 3.14 6.41
CA ALA A 5 25.89 3.70 7.43
C ALA A 5 24.75 4.40 6.70
N VAL A 6 23.52 3.87 6.81
CA VAL A 6 22.30 4.50 6.30
C VAL A 6 21.92 5.58 7.32
N GLY A 7 22.53 6.75 7.19
CA GLY A 7 22.06 7.97 7.84
C GLY A 7 20.73 8.39 7.19
N ASN A 8 19.89 9.03 8.00
CA ASN A 8 18.62 9.68 7.69
C ASN A 8 18.58 10.21 6.25
N THR A 9 17.96 9.45 5.31
CA THR A 9 18.04 9.73 3.87
C THR A 9 17.00 10.78 3.46
N GLN A 10 17.35 12.05 3.66
CA GLN A 10 16.86 13.15 2.81
C GLN A 10 17.58 13.17 1.43
N GLY A 11 18.30 12.11 1.06
CA GLY A 11 19.04 11.96 -0.19
C GLY A 11 18.25 11.22 -1.26
N MET A 12 18.66 11.40 -2.51
CA MET A 12 18.13 10.67 -3.68
C MET A 12 18.44 9.17 -3.50
N ALA A 13 17.40 8.33 -3.49
CA ALA A 13 17.50 6.88 -3.42
C ALA A 13 17.03 6.23 -4.74
N VAL A 14 17.54 5.06 -5.07
CA VAL A 14 17.01 4.22 -6.16
C VAL A 14 15.84 3.41 -5.60
N VAL A 15 14.62 3.69 -6.08
CA VAL A 15 13.39 3.03 -5.61
C VAL A 15 12.79 2.17 -6.71
N LEU A 16 12.66 0.87 -6.45
CA LEU A 16 11.89 -0.02 -7.31
C LEU A 16 10.39 0.18 -7.02
N LEU A 17 9.63 0.58 -8.02
CA LEU A 17 8.18 0.71 -7.98
C LEU A 17 7.56 -0.38 -8.84
N THR A 18 6.95 -1.39 -8.24
CA THR A 18 6.18 -2.42 -8.96
C THR A 18 4.71 -1.99 -9.06
N GLY A 19 4.01 -2.42 -10.11
CA GLY A 19 2.64 -1.94 -10.35
C GLY A 19 2.63 -0.48 -10.83
N ALA A 20 3.69 -0.07 -11.52
CA ALA A 20 3.92 1.32 -11.89
C ALA A 20 2.92 1.85 -12.94
N SER A 21 2.27 0.99 -13.73
CA SER A 21 1.25 1.35 -14.71
C SER A 21 -0.17 1.41 -14.14
N GLY A 22 -0.37 0.87 -12.91
CA GLY A 22 -1.64 0.98 -12.21
C GLY A 22 -1.95 2.42 -11.78
N SER A 23 -3.20 2.68 -11.34
CA SER A 23 -3.66 4.03 -10.96
C SER A 23 -2.77 4.67 -9.89
N ILE A 24 -2.51 3.97 -8.77
CA ILE A 24 -1.66 4.48 -7.69
C ILE A 24 -0.21 4.64 -8.17
N GLY A 25 0.32 3.66 -8.94
CA GLY A 25 1.66 3.73 -9.52
C GLY A 25 1.84 4.97 -10.38
N HIS A 26 0.89 5.25 -11.26
CA HIS A 26 0.92 6.43 -12.11
C HIS A 26 0.93 7.74 -11.30
N MET A 27 0.12 7.84 -10.26
CA MET A 27 0.10 9.00 -9.36
C MET A 27 1.43 9.19 -8.62
N LEU A 28 2.07 8.09 -8.19
CA LEU A 28 3.31 8.14 -7.42
C LEU A 28 4.54 8.50 -8.26
N ARG A 29 4.60 8.13 -9.57
CA ARG A 29 5.73 8.46 -10.44
C ARG A 29 6.09 9.96 -10.39
N HIS A 30 5.08 10.83 -10.39
CA HIS A 30 5.29 12.29 -10.37
C HIS A 30 5.64 12.82 -8.98
N ARG A 31 5.19 12.14 -7.93
CA ARG A 31 5.34 12.59 -6.54
C ARG A 31 6.62 12.10 -5.87
N LEU A 32 7.18 11.01 -6.38
CA LEU A 32 8.45 10.45 -5.91
C LEU A 32 9.64 10.82 -6.82
N ARG A 33 9.47 11.79 -7.75
CA ARG A 33 10.50 12.21 -8.73
C ARG A 33 11.80 12.75 -8.13
N HIS A 34 11.85 12.98 -6.83
CA HIS A 34 13.07 13.31 -6.09
C HIS A 34 13.93 12.08 -5.80
N HIS A 35 13.42 10.88 -6.07
CA HIS A 35 14.15 9.62 -6.11
C HIS A 35 14.43 9.20 -7.56
N GLU A 36 15.41 8.33 -7.76
CA GLU A 36 15.58 7.59 -9.01
C GLU A 36 14.59 6.43 -9.01
N LEU A 37 13.62 6.43 -9.92
CA LEU A 37 12.58 5.40 -9.98
C LEU A 37 12.91 4.34 -11.02
N ARG A 38 13.00 3.08 -10.59
CA ARG A 38 12.94 1.91 -11.45
C ARG A 38 11.50 1.45 -11.52
N LEU A 39 10.84 1.73 -12.64
CA LEU A 39 9.42 1.47 -12.83
C LEU A 39 9.20 0.10 -13.46
N THR A 40 8.36 -0.74 -12.85
CA THR A 40 8.04 -2.07 -13.36
C THR A 40 6.56 -2.39 -13.28
N ASP A 41 6.06 -3.11 -14.27
CA ASP A 41 4.71 -3.68 -14.30
C ASP A 41 4.69 -4.95 -15.15
N VAL A 42 3.57 -5.69 -15.18
CA VAL A 42 3.43 -6.90 -16.00
C VAL A 42 3.62 -6.59 -17.49
N GLU A 43 3.20 -5.42 -17.94
CA GLU A 43 3.42 -4.94 -19.30
C GLU A 43 4.43 -3.81 -19.34
N ALA A 44 5.35 -3.87 -20.32
CA ALA A 44 6.31 -2.80 -20.56
C ALA A 44 5.65 -1.63 -21.30
N GLY A 45 6.15 -0.41 -21.08
CA GLY A 45 5.73 0.80 -21.79
C GLY A 45 6.03 2.07 -20.98
N ASP A 46 6.14 3.23 -21.65
CA ASP A 46 6.33 4.54 -21.01
C ASP A 46 7.43 4.60 -19.94
N GLY A 47 8.58 3.99 -20.22
CA GLY A 47 9.70 3.90 -19.28
C GLY A 47 9.50 2.85 -18.17
N VAL A 48 8.49 1.98 -18.29
CA VAL A 48 8.21 0.84 -17.41
C VAL A 48 8.82 -0.41 -18.00
N GLU A 49 9.60 -1.15 -17.20
CA GLU A 49 10.14 -2.46 -17.58
C GLU A 49 9.13 -3.56 -17.25
N ALA A 50 9.05 -4.59 -18.12
CA ALA A 50 8.19 -5.76 -17.84
C ALA A 50 8.69 -6.55 -16.64
N LEU A 51 7.82 -6.79 -15.67
CA LEU A 51 8.06 -7.63 -14.50
C LEU A 51 6.80 -8.33 -14.04
N ASP A 52 6.77 -9.65 -14.21
CA ASP A 52 5.82 -10.49 -13.48
C ASP A 52 6.38 -10.75 -12.07
N VAL A 53 5.67 -10.26 -11.05
CA VAL A 53 6.08 -10.43 -9.64
C VAL A 53 6.08 -11.88 -9.17
N THR A 54 5.47 -12.79 -9.92
CA THR A 54 5.51 -14.23 -9.63
C THR A 54 6.81 -14.90 -10.09
N ASP A 55 7.58 -14.28 -11.00
CA ASP A 55 8.93 -14.71 -11.40
C ASP A 55 9.98 -14.18 -10.41
N GLY A 56 10.29 -14.98 -9.40
CA GLY A 56 11.26 -14.60 -8.38
C GLY A 56 12.67 -14.28 -8.93
N ALA A 57 13.10 -14.91 -10.02
CA ALA A 57 14.39 -14.62 -10.63
C ALA A 57 14.38 -13.24 -11.31
N ALA A 58 13.29 -12.88 -11.97
CA ALA A 58 13.10 -11.55 -12.54
C ALA A 58 13.05 -10.48 -11.43
N VAL A 59 12.28 -10.71 -10.36
CA VAL A 59 12.20 -9.81 -9.21
C VAL A 59 13.57 -9.58 -8.60
N ALA A 60 14.36 -10.65 -8.36
CA ALA A 60 15.72 -10.53 -7.82
C ALA A 60 16.67 -9.74 -8.74
N ARG A 61 16.53 -9.85 -10.06
CA ARG A 61 17.31 -9.03 -11.01
C ARG A 61 16.94 -7.54 -10.87
N MET A 62 15.64 -7.22 -10.74
CA MET A 62 15.16 -5.85 -10.60
C MET A 62 15.53 -5.22 -9.26
N CYS A 63 15.71 -6.00 -8.21
CA CYS A 63 16.12 -5.50 -6.89
C CYS A 63 17.61 -5.14 -6.80
N ARG A 64 18.47 -5.56 -7.75
CA ARG A 64 19.91 -5.27 -7.67
C ARG A 64 20.21 -3.78 -7.78
N GLY A 65 20.94 -3.24 -6.80
CA GLY A 65 21.31 -1.83 -6.74
C GLY A 65 20.16 -0.89 -6.39
N VAL A 66 19.08 -1.42 -5.83
CA VAL A 66 17.92 -0.67 -5.33
C VAL A 66 18.09 -0.41 -3.84
N ASP A 67 17.75 0.77 -3.37
CA ASP A 67 17.81 1.15 -1.96
C ASP A 67 16.50 0.82 -1.21
N ALA A 68 15.36 0.88 -1.92
CA ALA A 68 14.04 0.59 -1.36
C ALA A 68 13.06 0.06 -2.42
N ILE A 69 12.02 -0.63 -1.97
CA ILE A 69 10.95 -1.14 -2.81
C ILE A 69 9.61 -0.53 -2.38
N VAL A 70 8.82 -0.07 -3.35
CA VAL A 70 7.40 0.24 -3.20
C VAL A 70 6.61 -0.79 -4.01
N HIS A 71 5.98 -1.73 -3.32
CA HIS A 71 5.29 -2.84 -3.96
C HIS A 71 3.78 -2.56 -4.04
N LEU A 72 3.35 -2.16 -5.25
CA LEU A 72 1.94 -1.97 -5.60
C LEU A 72 1.41 -3.09 -6.52
N GLY A 73 2.32 -3.84 -7.14
CA GLY A 73 1.96 -4.90 -8.10
C GLY A 73 1.08 -5.96 -7.46
N GLY A 74 -0.07 -6.22 -8.10
CA GLY A 74 -1.04 -7.19 -7.60
C GLY A 74 -2.43 -6.98 -8.21
N ILE A 75 -3.30 -7.97 -8.01
CA ILE A 75 -4.73 -7.86 -8.29
C ILE A 75 -5.35 -6.92 -7.25
N ALA A 76 -6.00 -5.85 -7.69
CA ALA A 76 -6.48 -4.77 -6.82
C ALA A 76 -7.98 -4.88 -6.47
N SER A 77 -8.61 -5.99 -6.78
CA SER A 77 -10.05 -6.26 -6.56
C SER A 77 -10.26 -7.71 -6.17
N GLU A 78 -11.51 -8.05 -5.83
CA GLU A 78 -11.91 -9.46 -5.67
C GLU A 78 -11.72 -10.22 -6.99
N GLY A 79 -11.45 -11.52 -6.89
CA GLY A 79 -11.23 -12.42 -8.02
C GLY A 79 -11.00 -13.86 -7.58
N PRO A 80 -10.79 -14.80 -8.52
CA PRO A 80 -10.58 -16.20 -8.22
C PRO A 80 -9.46 -16.40 -7.20
N PHE A 81 -9.69 -17.29 -6.22
CA PHE A 81 -8.75 -17.52 -5.11
C PHE A 81 -7.32 -17.85 -5.58
N GLU A 82 -7.19 -18.72 -6.60
CA GLU A 82 -5.87 -19.14 -7.10
C GLU A 82 -5.10 -17.98 -7.75
N ASP A 83 -5.80 -17.07 -8.45
CA ASP A 83 -5.17 -15.90 -9.07
C ASP A 83 -4.71 -14.92 -7.99
N VAL A 84 -5.58 -14.62 -7.02
CA VAL A 84 -5.26 -13.75 -5.89
C VAL A 84 -4.11 -14.34 -5.05
N LEU A 85 -4.12 -15.65 -4.79
CA LEU A 85 -3.03 -16.34 -4.10
C LEU A 85 -1.71 -16.25 -4.88
N ALA A 86 -1.74 -16.53 -6.17
CA ALA A 86 -0.54 -16.55 -7.00
C ALA A 86 0.08 -15.14 -7.10
N VAL A 87 -0.72 -14.14 -7.43
CA VAL A 87 -0.20 -12.79 -7.70
C VAL A 87 0.05 -12.03 -6.40
N ASN A 88 -0.95 -11.93 -5.51
CA ASN A 88 -0.82 -11.06 -4.32
C ASN A 88 0.03 -11.69 -3.22
N VAL A 89 -0.12 -12.98 -2.95
CA VAL A 89 0.58 -13.61 -1.82
C VAL A 89 1.96 -14.12 -2.25
N ARG A 90 2.03 -14.97 -3.29
CA ARG A 90 3.31 -15.49 -3.77
C ARG A 90 4.17 -14.39 -4.38
N GLY A 91 3.57 -13.44 -5.14
CA GLY A 91 4.26 -12.26 -5.65
C GLY A 91 4.89 -11.43 -4.54
N THR A 92 4.15 -11.14 -3.46
CA THR A 92 4.70 -10.44 -2.29
C THR A 92 5.82 -11.23 -1.63
N GLU A 93 5.68 -12.55 -1.48
CA GLU A 93 6.76 -13.41 -0.96
C GLU A 93 8.02 -13.28 -1.81
N ARG A 94 7.90 -13.34 -3.16
CA ARG A 94 9.04 -13.17 -4.07
C ARG A 94 9.72 -11.81 -3.93
N VAL A 95 8.93 -10.75 -3.77
CA VAL A 95 9.47 -9.39 -3.56
C VAL A 95 10.24 -9.30 -2.24
N LEU A 96 9.69 -9.82 -1.15
CA LEU A 96 10.35 -9.80 0.16
C LEU A 96 11.60 -10.69 0.18
N GLN A 97 11.55 -11.87 -0.46
CA GLN A 97 12.71 -12.77 -0.60
C GLN A 97 13.81 -12.10 -1.40
N ALA A 98 13.47 -11.50 -2.55
CA ALA A 98 14.43 -10.76 -3.37
C ALA A 98 15.04 -9.57 -2.62
N ALA A 99 14.24 -8.82 -1.85
CA ALA A 99 14.75 -7.75 -1.01
C ALA A 99 15.82 -8.27 -0.02
N HIS A 100 15.53 -9.37 0.66
CA HIS A 100 16.48 -10.00 1.57
C HIS A 100 17.76 -10.46 0.86
N GLU A 101 17.64 -11.16 -0.27
CA GLU A 101 18.77 -11.71 -1.02
C GLU A 101 19.67 -10.65 -1.68
N THR A 102 19.13 -9.46 -1.95
CA THR A 102 19.85 -8.36 -2.61
C THR A 102 20.21 -7.21 -1.67
N ASP A 103 20.07 -7.42 -0.35
CA ASP A 103 20.35 -6.43 0.71
C ASP A 103 19.49 -5.16 0.63
N VAL A 104 18.32 -5.21 -0.02
CA VAL A 104 17.34 -4.11 0.04
C VAL A 104 16.63 -4.13 1.39
N ARG A 105 16.87 -3.11 2.20
CA ARG A 105 16.45 -3.09 3.60
C ARG A 105 15.04 -2.54 3.82
N ARG A 106 14.48 -1.80 2.86
CA ARG A 106 13.23 -1.04 3.03
C ARG A 106 12.20 -1.47 2.01
N VAL A 107 11.03 -1.91 2.49
CA VAL A 107 9.92 -2.34 1.65
C VAL A 107 8.62 -1.70 2.13
N VAL A 108 7.95 -0.99 1.23
CA VAL A 108 6.60 -0.47 1.44
C VAL A 108 5.63 -1.37 0.70
N LEU A 109 4.64 -1.92 1.41
CA LEU A 109 3.63 -2.84 0.88
C LEU A 109 2.27 -2.15 0.81
N ALA A 110 1.66 -2.15 -0.36
CA ALA A 110 0.30 -1.65 -0.55
C ALA A 110 -0.73 -2.66 -0.02
N SER A 111 -1.04 -2.56 1.27
CA SER A 111 -2.18 -3.24 1.89
C SER A 111 -3.48 -2.48 1.62
N SER A 112 -4.57 -2.85 2.24
CA SER A 112 -5.89 -2.29 2.01
C SER A 112 -6.73 -2.28 3.29
N ASN A 113 -7.72 -1.39 3.35
CA ASN A 113 -8.79 -1.43 4.35
C ASN A 113 -9.55 -2.78 4.33
N HIS A 114 -9.55 -3.49 3.19
CA HIS A 114 -10.16 -4.81 3.06
C HIS A 114 -9.46 -5.92 3.87
N ALA A 115 -8.20 -5.73 4.29
CA ALA A 115 -7.54 -6.63 5.25
C ALA A 115 -8.26 -6.71 6.60
N VAL A 116 -9.08 -5.69 6.90
CA VAL A 116 -9.87 -5.56 8.13
C VAL A 116 -11.33 -5.16 7.83
N GLY A 117 -11.84 -5.50 6.64
CA GLY A 117 -13.12 -5.02 6.10
C GLY A 117 -14.35 -5.40 6.92
N LEU A 118 -14.30 -6.49 7.71
CA LEU A 118 -15.40 -6.93 8.57
C LEU A 118 -15.45 -6.25 9.96
N TYR A 119 -14.60 -5.26 10.23
CA TYR A 119 -14.78 -4.42 11.41
C TYR A 119 -15.95 -3.45 11.23
N GLU A 120 -16.70 -3.25 12.32
CA GLU A 120 -17.72 -2.20 12.36
C GLU A 120 -17.05 -0.84 12.54
N ARG A 121 -17.63 0.17 11.92
CA ARG A 121 -17.34 1.56 12.24
C ARG A 121 -17.99 1.87 13.57
N GLY A 122 -17.18 2.06 14.59
CA GLY A 122 -17.66 2.49 15.90
C GLY A 122 -17.65 4.03 16.02
N ASP A 123 -18.06 4.51 17.19
CA ASP A 123 -17.99 5.94 17.54
C ASP A 123 -16.54 6.42 17.74
N GLY A 124 -15.59 5.49 17.86
CA GLY A 124 -14.15 5.73 17.97
C GLY A 124 -13.39 5.49 16.66
N ARG A 125 -12.17 5.99 16.60
CA ARG A 125 -11.28 5.73 15.46
C ARG A 125 -10.65 4.34 15.56
N LEU A 126 -10.72 3.57 14.47
CA LEU A 126 -10.12 2.24 14.38
C LEU A 126 -8.59 2.37 14.40
N ALA A 127 -7.92 1.64 15.29
CA ALA A 127 -6.48 1.66 15.41
C ALA A 127 -5.78 1.05 14.17
N ASP A 128 -4.51 1.41 13.95
CA ASP A 128 -3.73 0.94 12.80
C ASP A 128 -3.45 -0.57 12.86
N ASP A 129 -3.26 -1.10 14.05
CA ASP A 129 -2.78 -2.46 14.31
C ASP A 129 -3.86 -3.47 14.71
N VAL A 130 -5.15 -3.14 14.46
CA VAL A 130 -6.22 -4.12 14.72
C VAL A 130 -5.95 -5.42 13.98
N PRO A 131 -6.24 -6.58 14.59
CA PRO A 131 -6.04 -7.88 13.96
C PRO A 131 -6.75 -7.99 12.60
N ALA A 132 -6.19 -8.80 11.70
CA ALA A 132 -6.81 -9.04 10.39
C ALA A 132 -8.23 -9.61 10.55
N ARG A 133 -9.18 -9.04 9.81
CA ARG A 133 -10.56 -9.50 9.70
C ARG A 133 -11.07 -9.18 8.29
N PRO A 134 -10.51 -9.91 7.27
CA PRO A 134 -10.75 -9.62 5.86
C PRO A 134 -12.18 -9.92 5.43
N ASP A 135 -12.65 -9.23 4.41
CA ASP A 135 -13.99 -9.31 3.86
C ASP A 135 -14.09 -10.07 2.53
N SER A 136 -12.96 -10.45 1.95
CA SER A 136 -12.86 -10.97 0.59
C SER A 136 -11.57 -11.79 0.42
N TYR A 137 -11.39 -12.53 -0.66
CA TYR A 137 -10.10 -13.15 -1.00
C TYR A 137 -9.03 -12.09 -1.25
N TYR A 138 -9.42 -10.97 -1.87
CA TYR A 138 -8.54 -9.81 -1.98
C TYR A 138 -8.10 -9.31 -0.61
N GLY A 139 -9.04 -9.03 0.29
CA GLY A 139 -8.75 -8.58 1.66
C GLY A 139 -7.90 -9.58 2.43
N TRP A 140 -8.19 -10.89 2.28
CA TRP A 140 -7.36 -11.95 2.86
C TRP A 140 -5.93 -11.91 2.33
N SER A 141 -5.74 -11.70 1.03
CA SER A 141 -4.39 -11.61 0.44
C SER A 141 -3.61 -10.43 0.99
N LYS A 142 -4.28 -9.32 1.28
CA LYS A 142 -3.65 -8.14 1.91
C LYS A 142 -3.29 -8.42 3.37
N ALA A 143 -4.12 -9.11 4.13
CA ALA A 143 -3.79 -9.59 5.46
C ALA A 143 -2.59 -10.57 5.46
N ALA A 144 -2.54 -11.49 4.48
CA ALA A 144 -1.40 -12.40 4.29
C ALA A 144 -0.11 -11.62 3.94
N MET A 145 -0.20 -10.59 3.10
CA MET A 145 0.90 -9.67 2.78
C MET A 145 1.46 -8.99 4.05
N GLU A 146 0.60 -8.48 4.93
CA GLU A 146 1.01 -7.89 6.22
C GLU A 146 1.74 -8.92 7.10
N ALA A 147 1.23 -10.14 7.17
CA ALA A 147 1.85 -11.23 7.93
C ALA A 147 3.22 -11.64 7.35
N LEU A 148 3.36 -11.70 6.02
CA LEU A 148 4.65 -11.92 5.36
C LEU A 148 5.62 -10.78 5.67
N GLY A 149 5.19 -9.53 5.57
CA GLY A 149 6.01 -8.37 5.91
C GLY A 149 6.53 -8.44 7.35
N ARG A 150 5.69 -8.82 8.30
CA ARG A 150 6.06 -9.04 9.70
C ARG A 150 7.08 -10.17 9.84
N LEU A 151 6.86 -11.31 9.17
CA LEU A 151 7.78 -12.45 9.19
C LEU A 151 9.19 -12.05 8.71
N TYR A 152 9.29 -11.34 7.59
CA TYR A 152 10.58 -10.92 7.04
C TYR A 152 11.27 -9.86 7.92
N HIS A 153 10.50 -8.99 8.57
CA HIS A 153 11.05 -8.10 9.58
C HIS A 153 11.66 -8.87 10.75
N ASP A 154 10.89 -9.77 11.38
CA ASP A 154 11.30 -10.49 12.59
C ASP A 154 12.46 -11.45 12.32
N ARG A 155 12.52 -12.06 11.12
CA ARG A 155 13.54 -13.06 10.77
C ARG A 155 14.81 -12.46 10.17
N TYR A 156 14.68 -11.38 9.40
CA TYR A 156 15.78 -10.86 8.58
C TYR A 156 16.06 -9.37 8.83
N GLY A 157 15.28 -8.71 9.65
CA GLY A 157 15.46 -7.30 10.00
C GLY A 157 15.12 -6.31 8.88
N LEU A 158 14.28 -6.69 7.92
CA LEU A 158 13.78 -5.75 6.93
C LEU A 158 12.91 -4.69 7.61
N HIS A 159 13.02 -3.43 7.19
CA HIS A 159 12.08 -2.40 7.55
C HIS A 159 10.87 -2.47 6.61
N VAL A 160 9.71 -2.80 7.14
CA VAL A 160 8.50 -3.03 6.32
C VAL A 160 7.37 -2.16 6.82
N VAL A 161 6.80 -1.34 5.92
CA VAL A 161 5.61 -0.55 6.21
C VAL A 161 4.47 -1.04 5.32
N CYS A 162 3.39 -1.52 5.93
CA CYS A 162 2.17 -1.94 5.26
C CYS A 162 1.17 -0.78 5.29
N LEU A 163 0.73 -0.32 4.13
CA LEU A 163 -0.21 0.78 4.00
C LEU A 163 -1.62 0.23 3.77
N ARG A 164 -2.49 0.30 4.78
CA ARG A 164 -3.92 -0.01 4.65
C ARG A 164 -4.62 1.13 3.91
N ILE A 165 -4.52 1.10 2.58
CA ILE A 165 -5.05 2.16 1.72
C ILE A 165 -6.57 2.09 1.69
N GLY A 166 -7.23 3.24 1.85
CA GLY A 166 -8.66 3.41 1.59
C GLY A 166 -8.93 3.54 0.08
N THR A 167 -9.61 4.60 -0.34
CA THR A 167 -9.87 4.89 -1.75
C THR A 167 -8.83 5.88 -2.28
N CYS A 168 -7.97 5.44 -3.20
CA CYS A 168 -6.92 6.30 -3.78
C CYS A 168 -7.24 6.63 -5.24
N ASN A 169 -7.85 7.78 -5.46
CA ASN A 169 -8.27 8.33 -6.74
C ASN A 169 -7.86 9.79 -6.85
N GLU A 170 -7.89 10.35 -8.07
CA GLU A 170 -7.66 11.79 -8.29
C GLU A 170 -8.68 12.66 -7.52
N ARG A 171 -9.93 12.20 -7.40
CA ARG A 171 -11.00 12.83 -6.64
C ARG A 171 -11.88 11.78 -5.97
N PRO A 172 -12.57 12.13 -4.87
CA PRO A 172 -13.67 11.34 -4.35
C PRO A 172 -14.80 11.24 -5.38
N GLU A 173 -15.38 10.07 -5.57
CA GLU A 173 -16.46 9.81 -6.53
C GLU A 173 -17.77 9.52 -5.81
N HIS A 174 -17.71 8.89 -4.63
CA HIS A 174 -18.86 8.46 -3.87
C HIS A 174 -18.88 9.04 -2.45
N ALA A 175 -20.06 9.10 -1.82
CA ALA A 175 -20.21 9.60 -0.46
C ALA A 175 -19.30 8.91 0.57
N ARG A 176 -18.99 7.61 0.37
CA ARG A 176 -18.04 6.85 1.18
C ARG A 176 -16.62 7.41 1.08
N ASP A 177 -16.24 7.91 -0.08
CA ASP A 177 -14.87 8.41 -0.31
C ASP A 177 -14.58 9.65 0.54
N LEU A 178 -15.63 10.38 0.97
CA LEU A 178 -15.45 11.51 1.90
C LEU A 178 -14.79 11.09 3.23
N ALA A 179 -14.85 9.81 3.57
CA ALA A 179 -14.16 9.26 4.72
C ALA A 179 -12.87 8.52 4.35
N THR A 180 -12.85 7.82 3.19
CA THR A 180 -11.83 6.82 2.85
C THR A 180 -10.75 7.33 1.89
N TRP A 181 -10.93 8.53 1.32
CA TRP A 181 -10.06 9.06 0.28
C TRP A 181 -8.61 9.27 0.75
N LEU A 182 -7.70 8.83 -0.10
CA LEU A 182 -6.29 9.18 -0.07
C LEU A 182 -6.00 9.98 -1.33
N SER A 183 -5.72 11.26 -1.20
CA SER A 183 -5.37 12.09 -2.35
C SER A 183 -4.05 11.63 -2.98
N PRO A 184 -3.84 11.90 -4.28
CA PRO A 184 -2.56 11.62 -4.93
C PRO A 184 -1.38 12.29 -4.22
N ASP A 185 -1.53 13.52 -3.73
CA ASP A 185 -0.46 14.24 -3.04
C ASP A 185 -0.18 13.68 -1.65
N ASP A 186 -1.22 13.28 -0.91
CA ASP A 186 -1.06 12.60 0.37
C ASP A 186 -0.53 11.16 0.19
N ALA A 187 -0.85 10.48 -0.91
CA ALA A 187 -0.23 9.19 -1.25
C ALA A 187 1.29 9.34 -1.42
N GLY A 188 1.73 10.40 -2.10
CA GLY A 188 3.15 10.73 -2.22
C GLY A 188 3.82 11.01 -0.86
N ARG A 189 3.17 11.81 0.01
CA ARG A 189 3.65 12.11 1.38
C ARG A 189 3.72 10.83 2.22
N LEU A 190 2.69 9.98 2.15
CA LEU A 190 2.61 8.72 2.90
C LEU A 190 3.74 7.76 2.50
N VAL A 191 3.92 7.54 1.19
CA VAL A 191 4.99 6.66 0.70
C VAL A 191 6.36 7.25 1.04
N GLY A 192 6.56 8.56 0.91
CA GLY A 192 7.79 9.23 1.33
C GLY A 192 8.10 9.03 2.81
N ALA A 193 7.11 9.16 3.68
CA ALA A 193 7.26 8.89 5.12
C ALA A 193 7.58 7.41 5.39
N ALA A 194 6.88 6.50 4.71
CA ALA A 194 7.07 5.05 4.84
C ALA A 194 8.48 4.61 4.40
N LEU A 195 9.04 5.21 3.34
CA LEU A 195 10.42 4.95 2.89
C LEU A 195 11.48 5.37 3.92
N GLY A 196 11.16 6.33 4.79
CA GLY A 196 12.03 6.76 5.89
C GLY A 196 11.87 5.98 7.19
N ALA A 197 10.82 5.19 7.34
CA ALA A 197 10.46 4.56 8.61
C ALA A 197 11.28 3.29 8.91
N ASP A 198 11.57 3.07 10.18
CA ASP A 198 12.25 1.86 10.66
C ASP A 198 11.28 0.87 11.31
N GLY A 199 11.68 -0.39 11.32
CA GLY A 199 10.95 -1.50 11.95
C GLY A 199 9.80 -1.99 11.07
N PHE A 200 8.83 -2.66 11.72
CA PHE A 200 7.57 -3.08 11.08
C PHE A 200 6.44 -2.15 11.52
N ARG A 201 5.67 -1.67 10.57
CA ARG A 201 4.50 -0.81 10.83
C ARG A 201 3.33 -1.19 9.94
N ILE A 202 2.13 -1.04 10.47
CA ILE A 202 0.88 -0.98 9.70
C ILE A 202 0.34 0.42 9.88
N VAL A 203 -0.05 1.08 8.80
CA VAL A 203 -0.46 2.48 8.78
C VAL A 203 -1.67 2.66 7.88
N TRP A 204 -2.64 3.46 8.31
CA TRP A 204 -3.76 3.83 7.45
C TRP A 204 -3.33 4.78 6.33
N GLY A 205 -3.69 4.41 5.10
CA GLY A 205 -3.48 5.22 3.90
C GLY A 205 -4.72 6.04 3.58
N VAL A 206 -4.88 7.17 4.27
CA VAL A 206 -5.99 8.12 4.08
C VAL A 206 -5.51 9.55 4.25
N SER A 207 -6.19 10.48 3.60
CA SER A 207 -5.98 11.92 3.77
C SER A 207 -6.53 12.43 5.11
N ALA A 208 -6.37 13.71 5.40
CA ALA A 208 -6.87 14.36 6.61
C ALA A 208 -8.40 14.53 6.62
N ASN A 209 -9.13 13.59 6.03
CA ASN A 209 -10.56 13.68 5.81
C ASN A 209 -11.33 13.97 7.11
N THR A 210 -12.19 14.98 7.08
CA THR A 210 -13.08 15.34 8.19
C THR A 210 -13.90 14.14 8.67
N ARG A 211 -14.36 13.27 7.74
CA ARG A 211 -15.23 12.12 8.02
C ARG A 211 -14.51 10.81 8.27
N ARG A 212 -13.15 10.80 8.38
CA ARG A 212 -12.37 9.55 8.55
C ARG A 212 -12.72 8.82 9.85
N TRP A 213 -12.73 7.49 9.79
CA TRP A 213 -12.98 6.60 10.94
C TRP A 213 -11.71 6.00 11.52
N TRP A 214 -10.55 6.31 10.97
CA TRP A 214 -9.28 5.65 11.28
C TRP A 214 -8.37 6.55 12.10
N SER A 215 -7.59 5.91 12.95
CA SER A 215 -6.54 6.56 13.70
C SER A 215 -5.50 7.17 12.73
N ASP A 216 -4.84 8.21 13.17
CA ASP A 216 -3.68 8.81 12.50
C ASP A 216 -2.38 8.60 13.31
N GLU A 217 -2.43 7.80 14.36
CA GLU A 217 -1.29 7.58 15.26
C GLU A 217 -0.13 6.86 14.55
N GLY A 218 -0.41 5.77 13.81
CA GLY A 218 0.61 5.06 13.05
C GLY A 218 1.23 5.93 11.97
N GLY A 219 0.41 6.74 11.29
CA GLY A 219 0.89 7.72 10.31
C GLY A 219 1.83 8.75 10.94
N ARG A 220 1.43 9.38 12.04
CA ARG A 220 2.27 10.34 12.79
C ARG A 220 3.57 9.72 13.28
N ALA A 221 3.53 8.47 13.73
CA ALA A 221 4.70 7.74 14.22
C ALA A 221 5.78 7.54 13.15
N ILE A 222 5.41 7.54 11.86
CA ILE A 222 6.36 7.49 10.74
C ILE A 222 6.62 8.86 10.09
N GLY A 223 6.04 9.95 10.63
CA GLY A 223 6.17 11.30 10.08
C GLY A 223 5.23 11.61 8.91
N TYR A 224 4.16 10.84 8.74
CA TYR A 224 3.13 11.14 7.74
C TYR A 224 2.21 12.26 8.23
N GLU A 225 2.16 13.34 7.45
CA GLU A 225 1.33 14.52 7.69
C GLU A 225 0.39 14.74 6.50
N PRO A 226 -0.81 14.13 6.50
CA PRO A 226 -1.79 14.36 5.45
C PRO A 226 -2.31 15.80 5.47
N ARG A 227 -2.60 16.36 4.30
CA ARG A 227 -3.01 17.77 4.14
C ARG A 227 -4.33 17.96 3.41
N ASP A 228 -4.73 16.95 2.62
CA ASP A 228 -5.93 17.05 1.82
C ASP A 228 -7.15 16.54 2.59
N ASP A 229 -8.32 17.12 2.29
CA ASP A 229 -9.60 16.73 2.90
C ASP A 229 -10.65 16.56 1.80
N ALA A 230 -11.27 15.38 1.77
CA ALA A 230 -12.34 15.06 0.83
C ALA A 230 -13.61 15.91 1.03
N GLU A 231 -13.79 16.52 2.21
CA GLU A 231 -14.99 17.33 2.52
C GLU A 231 -15.22 18.47 1.52
N ARG A 232 -14.13 18.97 0.88
CA ARG A 232 -14.23 19.99 -0.17
C ARG A 232 -15.03 19.54 -1.41
N PHE A 233 -15.21 18.24 -1.58
CA PHE A 233 -15.94 17.63 -2.71
C PHE A 233 -17.33 17.13 -2.32
N LYS A 234 -17.83 17.41 -1.12
CA LYS A 234 -19.09 16.86 -0.60
C LYS A 234 -20.33 17.11 -1.46
N ASP A 235 -20.31 18.19 -2.24
CA ASP A 235 -21.41 18.58 -3.12
C ASP A 235 -21.22 18.04 -4.57
N GLU A 236 -20.09 17.36 -4.83
CA GLU A 236 -19.73 16.81 -6.15
C GLU A 236 -19.79 15.27 -6.18
N VAL A 237 -19.88 14.61 -5.01
CA VAL A 237 -19.91 13.15 -4.93
C VAL A 237 -21.28 12.59 -5.21
N ASP A 238 -21.32 11.49 -5.95
CA ASP A 238 -22.56 10.79 -6.31
C ASP A 238 -22.97 9.76 -5.24
N GLY A 239 -24.28 9.45 -5.25
CA GLY A 239 -24.85 8.35 -4.50
C GLY A 239 -25.48 8.72 -3.16
N PRO A 240 -26.13 7.74 -2.50
CA PRO A 240 -26.73 7.94 -1.19
C PRO A 240 -25.67 8.28 -0.15
N LYS A 241 -26.11 8.82 1.00
CA LYS A 241 -25.21 8.98 2.15
C LYS A 241 -24.55 7.65 2.46
N ASP A 242 -23.25 7.73 2.83
CA ASP A 242 -22.52 6.56 3.27
C ASP A 242 -23.16 5.98 4.54
N GLU A 243 -23.95 4.90 4.36
CA GLU A 243 -24.65 4.17 5.42
C GLU A 243 -23.95 2.85 5.76
N ASP A 244 -22.83 2.54 5.12
CA ASP A 244 -22.09 1.31 5.38
C ASP A 244 -21.64 1.24 6.85
N ARG A 245 -22.01 0.18 7.53
CA ARG A 245 -21.60 -0.06 8.91
C ARG A 245 -20.22 -0.71 9.01
N LEU A 246 -19.73 -1.34 7.94
CA LEU A 246 -18.49 -2.08 7.89
C LEU A 246 -17.40 -1.33 7.12
N VAL A 247 -16.15 -1.54 7.54
CA VAL A 247 -14.96 -0.93 6.94
C VAL A 247 -14.79 -1.33 5.47
N GLY A 248 -15.20 -2.52 5.06
CA GLY A 248 -15.12 -3.02 3.69
C GLY A 248 -16.19 -2.48 2.73
N GLY A 249 -17.25 -1.84 3.26
CA GLY A 249 -18.33 -1.31 2.43
C GLY A 249 -19.08 -2.40 1.66
N ASP A 250 -19.39 -2.12 0.40
CA ASP A 250 -20.17 -3.01 -0.47
C ASP A 250 -19.47 -4.35 -0.80
N MET A 251 -18.15 -4.41 -0.74
CA MET A 251 -17.40 -5.65 -0.98
C MET A 251 -17.77 -6.76 0.00
N VAL A 252 -18.18 -6.41 1.22
CA VAL A 252 -18.62 -7.38 2.25
C VAL A 252 -19.81 -8.23 1.79
N SER A 253 -20.66 -7.68 0.94
CA SER A 253 -21.86 -8.36 0.43
C SER A 253 -21.66 -9.11 -0.88
N ARG A 254 -20.50 -8.98 -1.54
CA ARG A 254 -20.20 -9.63 -2.80
C ARG A 254 -19.87 -11.11 -2.58
N PRO A 255 -20.24 -12.02 -3.50
CA PRO A 255 -19.77 -13.40 -3.44
C PRO A 255 -18.24 -13.46 -3.52
N LEU A 256 -17.65 -14.45 -2.83
CA LEU A 256 -16.21 -14.67 -2.89
C LEU A 256 -15.79 -15.22 -4.26
N GLY A 257 -14.69 -14.73 -4.80
CA GLY A 257 -14.06 -15.25 -6.01
C GLY A 257 -14.71 -14.82 -7.33
N VAL A 258 -15.48 -13.73 -7.32
CA VAL A 258 -16.23 -13.24 -8.51
C VAL A 258 -15.83 -11.81 -8.83
#